data_4f46c41dc3924c2ba9c737394f199e09
#
_entry.id   4f46c41dc3924c2ba9c737394f199e09
#
_cell.length_a   1.000
_cell.length_b   1.000
_cell.length_c   1.000
_cell.angle_alpha   90.00
_cell.angle_beta   90.00
_cell.angle_gamma   90.00
#
_symmetry.space_group_name_H-M   'P 1'
#
loop_
_entity.id
_entity.type
_entity.pdbx_description
1 polymer ?
#
loop_
_entity_poly.entity_id
_entity_poly.type
_entity_poly.pdbx_seq_one_letter_code
_entity_poly.pdbx_strand_id
1 'polypeptide(L)'
;MVSCLDVLEQSDHTAAWRNPGTMGASRLYTLVLVLQPQRVLLGMKKRGFGAGRWNGFGGKVQEGETIEDGARRELQEESGLTVDALHKVGQIVFEFVGEPELMDVHVFCTDSVQGTPVESDEMRPCWFQLDQIPFKDMWPDDSYWFPLLLQKKKFHGYFKFQGQDTILDYTLREVDTV
;
A
#
# COMPACT_ATOMS: atom_id res chain seq x y z
N MET A 1 22.14 32.32 6.72
CA MET A 1 20.83 31.65 6.69
C MET A 1 20.72 30.93 5.37
N VAL A 2 20.99 29.64 5.35
CA VAL A 2 20.83 28.82 4.16
C VAL A 2 19.33 28.54 4.03
N SER A 3 18.74 28.89 2.90
CA SER A 3 17.31 28.75 2.71
C SER A 3 16.93 27.26 2.63
N CYS A 4 15.77 26.92 3.18
CA CYS A 4 15.21 25.54 3.18
C CYS A 4 15.01 24.97 1.76
N LEU A 5 15.21 25.77 0.72
CA LEU A 5 15.07 25.37 -0.67
C LEU A 5 16.33 24.67 -1.21
N ASP A 6 17.49 24.96 -0.62
CA ASP A 6 18.76 24.40 -1.08
C ASP A 6 18.98 22.95 -0.65
N VAL A 7 18.19 22.45 0.31
CA VAL A 7 18.30 21.06 0.77
C VAL A 7 17.44 20.11 -0.07
N LEU A 8 16.45 20.62 -0.79
CA LEU A 8 15.56 19.80 -1.61
C LEU A 8 16.11 19.51 -3.01
N GLU A 9 17.09 20.28 -3.47
CA GLU A 9 17.67 20.10 -4.81
C GLU A 9 18.79 19.06 -4.89
N GLN A 10 19.25 18.53 -3.73
CA GLN A 10 20.39 17.60 -3.74
C GLN A 10 20.04 16.12 -3.52
N SER A 11 18.79 15.79 -3.27
CA SER A 11 18.37 14.39 -3.30
C SER A 11 17.76 14.11 -4.67
N ASP A 12 18.53 13.45 -5.49
CA ASP A 12 18.09 12.98 -6.80
C ASP A 12 17.05 11.85 -6.59
N HIS A 13 15.85 12.26 -6.17
CA HIS A 13 14.74 11.33 -5.92
C HIS A 13 14.28 10.62 -7.19
N THR A 14 14.65 11.13 -8.36
CA THR A 14 14.33 10.49 -9.63
C THR A 14 15.18 9.25 -9.89
N ALA A 15 16.39 9.21 -9.33
CA ALA A 15 17.29 8.08 -9.49
C ALA A 15 16.89 6.87 -8.65
N ALA A 16 16.06 7.06 -7.60
CA ALA A 16 15.68 5.98 -6.71
C ALA A 16 14.53 5.12 -7.25
N TRP A 17 13.65 5.69 -8.09
CA TRP A 17 12.61 4.88 -8.72
C TRP A 17 13.17 4.18 -9.95
N ARG A 18 13.40 2.89 -9.82
CA ARG A 18 13.81 2.03 -10.92
C ARG A 18 12.71 0.99 -11.14
N ASN A 19 12.65 0.47 -12.35
CA ASN A 19 11.80 -0.68 -12.61
C ASN A 19 12.19 -1.81 -11.64
N PRO A 20 11.24 -2.40 -10.89
CA PRO A 20 11.54 -3.49 -9.97
C PRO A 20 12.39 -4.60 -10.56
N GLY A 21 12.23 -4.90 -11.86
CA GLY A 21 13.06 -5.88 -12.56
C GLY A 21 14.53 -5.51 -12.67
N THR A 22 14.92 -4.24 -12.48
CA THR A 22 16.32 -3.79 -12.51
C THR A 22 16.93 -3.61 -11.11
N MET A 23 16.12 -3.70 -10.04
CA MET A 23 16.54 -3.55 -8.65
C MET A 23 16.95 -4.87 -7.98
N GLY A 24 16.90 -6.00 -8.72
CA GLY A 24 17.08 -7.35 -8.20
C GLY A 24 15.74 -8.10 -8.13
N ALA A 25 15.74 -9.24 -7.45
CA ALA A 25 14.54 -10.06 -7.32
C ALA A 25 13.45 -9.32 -6.57
N SER A 26 12.24 -9.29 -7.13
CA SER A 26 11.07 -8.74 -6.49
C SER A 26 9.90 -9.72 -6.58
N ARG A 27 8.99 -9.59 -5.63
CA ARG A 27 7.76 -10.39 -5.59
C ARG A 27 6.56 -9.47 -5.66
N LEU A 28 5.56 -9.88 -6.45
CA LEU A 28 4.34 -9.11 -6.66
C LEU A 28 3.35 -9.29 -5.50
N TYR A 29 2.87 -8.17 -4.99
CA TYR A 29 1.84 -8.08 -3.98
C TYR A 29 0.75 -7.13 -4.42
N THR A 30 -0.41 -7.27 -3.81
CA THR A 30 -1.53 -6.35 -4.00
C THR A 30 -1.93 -5.70 -2.69
N LEU A 31 -2.52 -4.52 -2.78
CA LEU A 31 -3.13 -3.82 -1.67
C LEU A 31 -4.39 -3.13 -2.19
N VAL A 32 -5.52 -3.40 -1.55
CA VAL A 32 -6.81 -2.81 -1.94
C VAL A 32 -7.33 -1.93 -0.82
N LEU A 33 -7.62 -0.67 -1.14
CA LEU A 33 -8.29 0.26 -0.25
C LEU A 33 -9.74 0.45 -0.73
N VAL A 34 -10.70 0.11 0.10
CA VAL A 34 -12.11 0.41 -0.13
C VAL A 34 -12.36 1.79 0.45
N LEU A 35 -12.40 2.78 -0.42
CA LEU A 35 -12.44 4.19 -0.07
C LEU A 35 -13.75 4.80 -0.56
N GLN A 36 -14.59 5.19 0.37
CA GLN A 36 -15.84 5.91 0.13
C GLN A 36 -15.65 7.40 0.46
N PRO A 37 -16.62 8.28 0.11
CA PRO A 37 -16.41 9.72 0.28
C PRO A 37 -16.04 10.18 1.70
N GLN A 38 -16.46 9.45 2.74
CA GLN A 38 -16.26 9.87 4.12
C GLN A 38 -15.56 8.82 4.98
N ARG A 39 -15.27 7.63 4.43
CA ARG A 39 -14.71 6.54 5.21
C ARG A 39 -13.85 5.59 4.38
N VAL A 40 -12.96 4.89 5.05
CA VAL A 40 -12.11 3.84 4.46
C VAL A 40 -12.25 2.56 5.26
N LEU A 41 -12.28 1.43 4.57
CA LEU A 41 -12.28 0.13 5.20
C LEU A 41 -10.85 -0.36 5.39
N LEU A 42 -10.48 -0.63 6.63
CA LEU A 42 -9.20 -1.24 6.97
C LEU A 42 -9.44 -2.55 7.70
N GLY A 43 -8.43 -3.43 7.69
CA GLY A 43 -8.45 -4.67 8.43
C GLY A 43 -7.34 -4.71 9.46
N MET A 44 -7.66 -5.19 10.67
CA MET A 44 -6.66 -5.52 11.66
C MET A 44 -6.07 -6.89 11.31
N LYS A 45 -4.79 -6.92 10.98
CA LYS A 45 -4.07 -8.15 10.67
C LYS A 45 -3.97 -9.01 11.92
N LYS A 46 -4.48 -10.23 11.86
CA LYS A 46 -4.59 -11.12 13.02
C LYS A 46 -3.37 -12.01 13.21
N ARG A 47 -2.68 -12.34 12.12
CA ARG A 47 -1.53 -13.26 12.15
C ARG A 47 -0.55 -12.97 11.00
N GLY A 48 0.65 -13.49 11.13
CA GLY A 48 1.67 -13.38 10.10
C GLY A 48 2.33 -12.01 10.06
N PHE A 49 2.91 -11.67 8.91
CA PHE A 49 3.63 -10.42 8.71
C PHE A 49 2.70 -9.22 8.82
N GLY A 50 3.05 -8.29 9.70
CA GLY A 50 2.24 -7.10 9.96
C GLY A 50 1.10 -7.31 10.96
N ALA A 51 1.05 -8.45 11.67
CA ALA A 51 0.04 -8.69 12.70
C ALA A 51 0.02 -7.58 13.75
N GLY A 52 -1.18 -7.18 14.15
CA GLY A 52 -1.40 -6.09 15.11
C GLY A 52 -1.50 -4.71 14.50
N ARG A 53 -1.44 -4.59 13.17
CA ARG A 53 -1.58 -3.33 12.44
C ARG A 53 -2.80 -3.30 11.54
N TRP A 54 -3.40 -2.13 11.42
CA TRP A 54 -4.45 -1.86 10.44
C TRP A 54 -3.85 -1.67 9.06
N ASN A 55 -4.46 -2.28 8.05
CA ASN A 55 -3.99 -2.18 6.67
C ASN A 55 -5.15 -2.33 5.69
N GLY A 56 -4.91 -2.03 4.41
CA GLY A 56 -5.77 -2.46 3.33
C GLY A 56 -5.71 -3.98 3.17
N PHE A 57 -6.48 -4.50 2.23
CA PHE A 57 -6.59 -5.94 1.97
C PHE A 57 -5.68 -6.33 0.81
N GLY A 58 -4.90 -7.37 0.95
CA GLY A 58 -4.01 -7.81 -0.10
C GLY A 58 -3.08 -8.93 0.32
N GLY A 59 -2.23 -9.32 -0.59
CA GLY A 59 -1.27 -10.38 -0.40
C GLY A 59 -0.49 -10.68 -1.66
N LYS A 60 0.12 -11.85 -1.71
CA LYS A 60 0.95 -12.30 -2.82
C LYS A 60 0.10 -12.62 -4.04
N VAL A 61 0.56 -12.17 -5.21
CA VAL A 61 -0.01 -12.60 -6.49
C VAL A 61 0.44 -14.02 -6.76
N GLN A 62 -0.52 -14.90 -7.06
CA GLN A 62 -0.26 -16.30 -7.32
C GLN A 62 0.15 -16.53 -8.78
N GLU A 63 0.86 -17.62 -9.03
CA GLU A 63 1.23 -18.01 -10.37
C GLU A 63 -0.03 -18.23 -11.23
N GLY A 64 -0.02 -17.68 -12.43
CA GLY A 64 -1.12 -17.83 -13.39
C GLY A 64 -2.27 -16.84 -13.21
N GLU A 65 -2.31 -16.04 -12.15
CA GLU A 65 -3.32 -14.97 -12.04
C GLU A 65 -2.76 -13.61 -12.43
N THR A 66 -3.62 -12.72 -12.88
CA THR A 66 -3.25 -11.33 -13.11
C THR A 66 -3.13 -10.61 -11.75
N ILE A 67 -2.42 -9.48 -11.72
CA ILE A 67 -2.28 -8.67 -10.51
C ILE A 67 -3.67 -8.23 -10.01
N GLU A 68 -4.54 -7.78 -10.92
CA GLU A 68 -5.89 -7.33 -10.56
C GLU A 68 -6.76 -8.48 -10.04
N ASP A 69 -6.67 -9.67 -10.63
CA ASP A 69 -7.38 -10.84 -10.13
C ASP A 69 -6.88 -11.28 -8.76
N GLY A 70 -5.58 -11.17 -8.52
CA GLY A 70 -4.98 -11.38 -7.20
C GLY A 70 -5.52 -10.41 -6.17
N ALA A 71 -5.68 -9.14 -6.54
CA ALA A 71 -6.27 -8.12 -5.68
C ALA A 71 -7.71 -8.45 -5.32
N ARG A 72 -8.53 -8.86 -6.29
CA ARG A 72 -9.92 -9.26 -6.05
C ARG A 72 -10.02 -10.48 -5.14
N ARG A 73 -9.18 -11.48 -5.41
CA ARG A 73 -9.15 -12.72 -4.62
C ARG A 73 -8.81 -12.44 -3.15
N GLU A 74 -7.75 -11.66 -2.92
CA GLU A 74 -7.34 -11.32 -1.54
C GLU A 74 -8.41 -10.52 -0.79
N LEU A 75 -9.04 -9.55 -1.45
CA LEU A 75 -10.13 -8.78 -0.85
C LEU A 75 -11.26 -9.71 -0.41
N GLN A 76 -11.65 -10.65 -1.27
CA GLN A 76 -12.72 -11.60 -0.98
C GLN A 76 -12.34 -12.57 0.14
N GLU A 77 -11.14 -13.12 0.12
CA GLU A 77 -10.66 -14.05 1.14
C GLU A 77 -10.56 -13.38 2.53
N GLU A 78 -10.10 -12.14 2.57
CA GLU A 78 -9.83 -11.45 3.83
C GLU A 78 -11.04 -10.71 4.41
N SER A 79 -11.98 -10.28 3.58
CA SER A 79 -13.12 -9.45 4.02
C SER A 79 -14.50 -9.97 3.59
N GLY A 80 -14.55 -10.95 2.70
CA GLY A 80 -15.79 -11.45 2.14
C GLY A 80 -16.42 -10.56 1.06
N LEU A 81 -15.79 -9.44 0.74
CA LEU A 81 -16.31 -8.49 -0.24
C LEU A 81 -15.92 -8.89 -1.65
N THR A 82 -16.84 -8.64 -2.59
CA THR A 82 -16.57 -8.71 -4.02
C THR A 82 -16.62 -7.32 -4.64
N VAL A 83 -15.93 -7.15 -5.76
CA VAL A 83 -15.80 -5.87 -6.44
C VAL A 83 -15.80 -6.09 -7.95
N ASP A 84 -16.52 -5.24 -8.68
CA ASP A 84 -16.55 -5.31 -10.14
C ASP A 84 -15.34 -4.58 -10.74
N ALA A 85 -15.07 -3.36 -10.31
CA ALA A 85 -14.00 -2.53 -10.84
C ALA A 85 -13.03 -2.10 -9.75
N LEU A 86 -11.74 -2.33 -10.02
CA LEU A 86 -10.63 -1.80 -9.23
C LEU A 86 -9.89 -0.76 -10.07
N HIS A 87 -9.50 0.34 -9.43
CA HIS A 87 -8.70 1.38 -10.05
C HIS A 87 -7.29 1.32 -9.49
N LYS A 88 -6.30 1.12 -10.35
CA LYS A 88 -4.91 1.15 -9.94
C LYS A 88 -4.51 2.59 -9.61
N VAL A 89 -4.03 2.83 -8.41
CA VAL A 89 -3.72 4.17 -7.91
C VAL A 89 -2.26 4.35 -7.56
N GLY A 90 -1.53 3.27 -7.33
CA GLY A 90 -0.14 3.39 -6.94
C GLY A 90 0.65 2.11 -7.10
N GLN A 91 1.95 2.28 -6.97
CA GLN A 91 2.91 1.18 -6.90
C GLN A 91 3.98 1.57 -5.90
N ILE A 92 4.23 0.69 -4.94
CA ILE A 92 5.21 0.93 -3.88
C ILE A 92 6.15 -0.25 -3.80
N VAL A 93 7.44 0.01 -3.87
CA VAL A 93 8.47 -1.00 -3.66
C VAL A 93 8.98 -0.89 -2.22
N PHE A 94 8.97 -2.01 -1.51
CA PHE A 94 9.52 -2.10 -0.16
C PHE A 94 10.80 -2.93 -0.17
N GLU A 95 11.82 -2.38 0.48
CA GLU A 95 13.07 -3.07 0.77
C GLU A 95 13.21 -3.20 2.27
N PHE A 96 13.46 -4.41 2.74
CA PHE A 96 13.75 -4.70 4.15
C PHE A 96 15.19 -5.13 4.29
N VAL A 97 15.94 -4.45 5.17
CA VAL A 97 17.36 -4.79 5.41
C VAL A 97 17.47 -6.25 5.82
N GLY A 98 18.33 -6.99 5.13
CA GLY A 98 18.56 -8.42 5.39
C GLY A 98 17.68 -9.36 4.57
N GLU A 99 16.63 -8.86 3.92
CA GLU A 99 15.76 -9.66 3.06
C GLU A 99 16.22 -9.57 1.60
N PRO A 100 16.37 -10.71 0.90
CA PRO A 100 16.88 -10.70 -0.48
C PRO A 100 15.87 -10.24 -1.52
N GLU A 101 14.55 -10.43 -1.25
CA GLU A 101 13.50 -10.04 -2.17
C GLU A 101 12.92 -8.68 -1.81
N LEU A 102 12.67 -7.87 -2.85
CA LEU A 102 11.87 -6.66 -2.73
C LEU A 102 10.38 -7.03 -2.81
N MET A 103 9.55 -6.25 -2.13
CA MET A 103 8.10 -6.34 -2.28
C MET A 103 7.63 -5.29 -3.27
N ASP A 104 7.08 -5.72 -4.38
CA ASP A 104 6.51 -4.85 -5.41
C ASP A 104 4.98 -4.82 -5.22
N VAL A 105 4.49 -3.81 -4.52
CA VAL A 105 3.09 -3.72 -4.10
C VAL A 105 2.30 -2.84 -5.06
N HIS A 106 1.31 -3.42 -5.71
CA HIS A 106 0.38 -2.73 -6.59
C HIS A 106 -0.86 -2.33 -5.80
N VAL A 107 -1.12 -1.03 -5.72
CA VAL A 107 -2.18 -0.46 -4.90
C VAL A 107 -3.40 -0.13 -5.75
N PHE A 108 -4.54 -0.66 -5.33
CA PHE A 108 -5.83 -0.45 -5.97
C PHE A 108 -6.81 0.22 -5.03
N CYS A 109 -7.76 0.94 -5.60
CA CYS A 109 -8.82 1.59 -4.87
C CYS A 109 -10.17 1.27 -5.51
N THR A 110 -11.20 1.18 -4.70
CA THR A 110 -12.58 1.07 -5.15
C THR A 110 -13.49 1.82 -4.18
N ASP A 111 -14.58 2.38 -4.67
CA ASP A 111 -15.63 3.01 -3.85
C ASP A 111 -16.89 2.13 -3.76
N SER A 112 -16.98 1.10 -4.58
CA SER A 112 -18.16 0.25 -4.71
C SER A 112 -17.80 -1.21 -4.53
N VAL A 113 -18.32 -1.80 -3.48
CA VAL A 113 -18.14 -3.22 -3.14
C VAL A 113 -19.52 -3.87 -2.95
N GLN A 114 -19.56 -5.18 -3.12
CA GLN A 114 -20.74 -6.00 -2.92
C GLN A 114 -20.56 -6.85 -1.68
N GLY A 115 -21.60 -6.92 -0.86
CA GLY A 115 -21.61 -7.68 0.38
C GLY A 115 -21.34 -6.82 1.61
N THR A 116 -21.27 -7.47 2.75
CA THR A 116 -20.94 -6.85 4.03
C THR A 116 -19.60 -7.37 4.49
N PRO A 117 -18.68 -6.50 4.98
CA PRO A 117 -17.39 -6.96 5.48
C PRO A 117 -17.57 -7.95 6.63
N VAL A 118 -16.85 -9.07 6.56
CA VAL A 118 -16.84 -10.10 7.59
C VAL A 118 -15.42 -10.39 8.05
N GLU A 119 -15.28 -10.73 9.31
CA GLU A 119 -14.01 -11.15 9.88
C GLU A 119 -13.58 -12.50 9.29
N SER A 120 -12.31 -12.63 8.98
CA SER A 120 -11.67 -13.87 8.54
C SER A 120 -10.58 -14.29 9.53
N ASP A 121 -9.91 -15.41 9.25
CA ASP A 121 -8.76 -15.84 10.05
C ASP A 121 -7.57 -14.88 9.94
N GLU A 122 -7.49 -14.10 8.87
CA GLU A 122 -6.39 -13.17 8.60
C GLU A 122 -6.67 -11.75 9.07
N MET A 123 -7.91 -11.29 8.94
CA MET A 123 -8.25 -9.87 9.07
C MET A 123 -9.58 -9.65 9.80
N ARG A 124 -9.62 -8.57 10.60
CA ARG A 124 -10.85 -8.06 11.22
C ARG A 124 -11.16 -6.69 10.60
N PRO A 125 -12.16 -6.59 9.71
CA PRO A 125 -12.49 -5.33 9.03
C PRO A 125 -13.16 -4.31 9.95
N CYS A 126 -12.84 -3.04 9.73
CA CYS A 126 -13.51 -1.92 10.41
C CYS A 126 -13.50 -0.68 9.51
N TRP A 127 -14.62 0.04 9.48
CA TRP A 127 -14.71 1.34 8.82
C TRP A 127 -14.14 2.45 9.70
N PHE A 128 -13.33 3.32 9.10
CA PHE A 128 -12.78 4.51 9.76
C PHE A 128 -13.19 5.76 9.01
N GLN A 129 -13.60 6.79 9.75
CA GLN A 129 -13.79 8.12 9.18
C GLN A 129 -12.44 8.64 8.67
N LEU A 130 -12.45 9.40 7.58
CA LEU A 130 -11.19 9.85 6.94
C LEU A 130 -10.37 10.79 7.83
N ASP A 131 -10.97 11.44 8.80
CA ASP A 131 -10.29 12.26 9.80
C ASP A 131 -9.82 11.46 11.03
N GLN A 132 -10.08 10.15 11.06
CA GLN A 132 -9.78 9.27 12.18
C GLN A 132 -8.99 8.03 11.76
N ILE A 133 -8.23 8.11 10.68
CA ILE A 133 -7.40 7.00 10.22
C ILE A 133 -6.32 6.71 11.28
N PRO A 134 -6.19 5.44 11.71
CA PRO A 134 -5.34 5.08 12.84
C PRO A 134 -3.86 4.92 12.46
N PHE A 135 -3.23 5.98 11.94
CA PHE A 135 -1.85 5.93 11.44
C PHE A 135 -0.84 5.40 12.45
N LYS A 136 -1.07 5.61 13.75
CA LYS A 136 -0.17 5.12 14.80
C LYS A 136 -0.13 3.59 14.89
N ASP A 137 -1.21 2.94 14.45
CA ASP A 137 -1.36 1.49 14.47
C ASP A 137 -1.35 0.92 13.03
N MET A 138 -0.70 1.62 12.12
CA MET A 138 -0.49 1.23 10.73
C MET A 138 1.00 1.17 10.42
N TRP A 139 1.37 0.66 9.25
CA TRP A 139 2.74 0.71 8.79
C TRP A 139 3.19 2.17 8.66
N PRO A 140 4.45 2.50 9.03
CA PRO A 140 4.92 3.90 9.04
C PRO A 140 4.84 4.62 7.69
N ASP A 141 4.93 3.90 6.57
CA ASP A 141 4.85 4.48 5.23
C ASP A 141 3.45 5.01 4.89
N ASP A 142 2.40 4.47 5.51
CA ASP A 142 1.02 4.81 5.16
C ASP A 142 0.73 6.30 5.35
N SER A 143 1.27 6.92 6.38
CA SER A 143 1.10 8.36 6.61
C SER A 143 1.70 9.23 5.50
N TYR A 144 2.63 8.70 4.71
CA TYR A 144 3.25 9.43 3.59
C TYR A 144 2.40 9.39 2.33
N TRP A 145 1.86 8.22 1.96
CA TRP A 145 1.17 8.09 0.68
C TRP A 145 -0.36 8.14 0.78
N PHE A 146 -0.97 7.90 1.93
CA PHE A 146 -2.42 8.06 2.12
C PHE A 146 -2.93 9.45 1.72
N PRO A 147 -2.24 10.56 2.02
CA PRO A 147 -2.69 11.88 1.56
C PRO A 147 -2.85 11.97 0.04
N LEU A 148 -1.99 11.34 -0.73
CA LEU A 148 -2.11 11.29 -2.19
C LEU A 148 -3.33 10.46 -2.61
N LEU A 149 -3.54 9.31 -1.99
CA LEU A 149 -4.71 8.47 -2.20
C LEU A 149 -6.01 9.25 -1.95
N LEU A 150 -6.10 9.95 -0.83
CA LEU A 150 -7.28 10.72 -0.44
C LEU A 150 -7.54 11.91 -1.37
N GLN A 151 -6.52 12.43 -2.01
CA GLN A 151 -6.62 13.48 -3.04
C GLN A 151 -6.90 12.93 -4.44
N LYS A 152 -7.10 11.62 -4.56
CA LYS A 152 -7.30 10.90 -5.84
C LYS A 152 -6.14 11.09 -6.81
N LYS A 153 -4.92 11.16 -6.27
CA LYS A 153 -3.69 11.23 -7.03
C LYS A 153 -3.06 9.86 -7.14
N LYS A 154 -2.38 9.63 -8.26
CA LYS A 154 -1.62 8.39 -8.49
C LYS A 154 -0.17 8.61 -8.07
N PHE A 155 0.49 7.56 -7.60
CA PHE A 155 1.82 7.70 -7.04
C PHE A 155 2.71 6.48 -7.29
N HIS A 156 4.02 6.73 -7.29
CA HIS A 156 5.07 5.73 -7.16
C HIS A 156 5.85 6.00 -5.88
N GLY A 157 6.09 4.95 -5.11
CA GLY A 157 6.84 5.04 -3.86
C GLY A 157 7.89 3.94 -3.73
N TYR A 158 8.91 4.25 -2.95
CA TYR A 158 9.92 3.31 -2.49
C TYR A 158 10.20 3.60 -1.03
N PHE A 159 10.22 2.55 -0.22
CA PHE A 159 10.50 2.67 1.22
C PHE A 159 11.47 1.57 1.63
N LYS A 160 12.57 1.99 2.26
CA LYS A 160 13.56 1.08 2.84
C LYS A 160 13.36 1.03 4.34
N PHE A 161 13.10 -0.16 4.86
CA PHE A 161 12.86 -0.41 6.27
C PHE A 161 14.03 -1.14 6.91
N GLN A 162 14.31 -0.79 8.16
CA GLN A 162 15.03 -1.63 9.09
C GLN A 162 14.04 -2.14 10.13
N GLY A 163 13.81 -3.46 10.13
CA GLY A 163 12.70 -4.02 10.92
C GLY A 163 11.35 -3.56 10.38
N GLN A 164 10.36 -3.44 11.26
CA GLN A 164 8.98 -3.07 10.88
C GLN A 164 8.61 -1.64 11.27
N ASP A 165 9.47 -0.94 12.00
CA ASP A 165 9.12 0.35 12.60
C ASP A 165 9.94 1.53 12.06
N THR A 166 11.07 1.28 11.41
CA THR A 166 12.01 2.33 11.04
C THR A 166 12.17 2.44 9.53
N ILE A 167 11.82 3.58 8.97
CA ILE A 167 12.11 3.94 7.59
C ILE A 167 13.52 4.54 7.54
N LEU A 168 14.44 3.89 6.81
CA LEU A 168 15.80 4.37 6.62
C LEU A 168 15.89 5.37 5.47
N ASP A 169 15.11 5.14 4.43
CA ASP A 169 15.11 5.97 3.22
C ASP A 169 13.80 5.77 2.48
N TYR A 170 13.38 6.78 1.73
CA TYR A 170 12.18 6.67 0.91
C TYR A 170 12.21 7.67 -0.25
N THR A 171 11.46 7.34 -1.30
CA THR A 171 11.06 8.28 -2.33
C THR A 171 9.56 8.13 -2.57
N LEU A 172 8.91 9.23 -2.86
CA LEU A 172 7.48 9.23 -3.16
C LEU A 172 7.22 10.35 -4.15
N ARG A 173 6.55 10.03 -5.25
CA ARG A 173 6.20 11.03 -6.26
C ARG A 173 4.81 10.79 -6.81
N GLU A 174 4.14 11.87 -7.15
CA GLU A 174 2.90 11.85 -7.92
C GLU A 174 3.20 11.54 -9.37
N VAL A 175 2.36 10.69 -9.99
CA VAL A 175 2.47 10.33 -11.41
C VAL A 175 1.12 10.45 -12.09
N ASP A 176 1.13 10.63 -13.41
CA ASP A 176 -0.11 10.70 -14.20
C ASP A 176 -0.65 9.30 -14.51
N THR A 177 0.24 8.33 -14.64
CA THR A 177 -0.09 6.95 -14.99
C THR A 177 0.70 5.99 -14.11
N VAL A 178 0.03 4.95 -13.61
CA VAL A 178 0.64 3.91 -12.78
C VAL A 178 0.91 2.66 -13.61
#